data_3b66a2fead6347e8ca459f157d24d6b2
#
_entry.id   3b66a2fead6347e8ca459f157d24d6b2
#
_cell.length_a   1.000
_cell.length_b   1.000
_cell.length_c   1.000
_cell.angle_alpha   90.00
_cell.angle_beta   90.00
_cell.angle_gamma   90.00
#
_symmetry.space_group_name_H-M   'P 1'
#
loop_
_entity.id
_entity.type
_entity.pdbx_description
1 polymer ?
#
loop_
_entity_poly.entity_id
_entity_poly.type
_entity_poly.pdbx_seq_one_letter_code
_entity_poly.pdbx_strand_id
1 'polypeptide(L)'
;MHRSFIFLAEGFEEIEALTVVDVMRRAGMDIKTVSITDSKKVAGAHGITVETDITFKEADFSDSEWLILPGGMPGATNLHEFEALGDLLKVHKGKIAAICASPAVVLAPLGLLDGREATCYPGFEAECKKYGATMRDVPVMTLDTLITGNGPSSSLRFALAIVANSLGDSVAQQVGSAMLYYPKSMNFYF
;
A
#
# COMPACT_ATOMS: atom_id res chain seq x y z
N MET A 1 -12.94 -10.97 11.63
CA MET A 1 -12.19 -10.45 10.46
C MET A 1 -11.35 -9.30 10.99
N HIS A 2 -10.04 -9.37 10.88
CA HIS A 2 -9.15 -8.33 11.39
C HIS A 2 -9.25 -7.08 10.52
N ARG A 3 -9.12 -5.91 11.14
CA ARG A 3 -9.22 -4.62 10.45
C ARG A 3 -7.91 -4.30 9.72
N SER A 4 -8.00 -3.65 8.57
CA SER A 4 -6.86 -3.16 7.81
C SER A 4 -6.93 -1.65 7.66
N PHE A 5 -5.78 -0.99 7.52
CA PHE A 5 -5.70 0.46 7.44
C PHE A 5 -4.78 0.88 6.28
N ILE A 6 -5.24 1.86 5.50
CA ILE A 6 -4.42 2.54 4.50
C ILE A 6 -4.25 4.01 4.89
N PHE A 7 -3.00 4.48 4.97
CA PHE A 7 -2.67 5.81 5.46
C PHE A 7 -2.57 6.79 4.32
N LEU A 8 -3.32 7.89 4.39
CA LEU A 8 -3.33 8.96 3.41
C LEU A 8 -2.72 10.22 3.99
N ALA A 9 -1.76 10.79 3.27
CA ALA A 9 -1.15 12.08 3.51
C ALA A 9 -1.35 12.99 2.31
N GLU A 10 -1.29 14.30 2.47
CA GLU A 10 -1.33 15.24 1.36
C GLU A 10 -0.30 14.85 0.29
N GLY A 11 -0.76 14.75 -0.96
CA GLY A 11 0.05 14.32 -2.09
C GLY A 11 0.17 12.80 -2.24
N PHE A 12 -0.73 12.01 -1.62
CA PHE A 12 -0.82 10.57 -1.91
C PHE A 12 -1.19 10.31 -3.38
N GLU A 13 -0.80 9.17 -3.93
CA GLU A 13 -1.18 8.77 -5.29
C GLU A 13 -2.57 8.14 -5.29
N GLU A 14 -3.50 8.72 -6.04
CA GLU A 14 -4.93 8.40 -6.01
C GLU A 14 -5.22 7.00 -6.53
N ILE A 15 -4.60 6.57 -7.63
CA ILE A 15 -4.82 5.24 -8.22
C ILE A 15 -4.35 4.16 -7.24
N GLU A 16 -3.20 4.35 -6.62
CA GLU A 16 -2.62 3.38 -5.69
C GLU A 16 -3.49 3.20 -4.45
N ALA A 17 -3.93 4.30 -3.86
CA ALA A 17 -4.74 4.25 -2.65
C ALA A 17 -6.15 3.72 -2.91
N LEU A 18 -6.85 4.30 -3.88
CA LEU A 18 -8.27 4.01 -4.09
C LEU A 18 -8.49 2.62 -4.71
N THR A 19 -7.57 2.14 -5.55
CA THR A 19 -7.61 0.77 -6.07
C THR A 19 -7.51 -0.25 -4.94
N VAL A 20 -6.61 -0.06 -3.98
CA VAL A 20 -6.48 -0.97 -2.82
C VAL A 20 -7.77 -0.99 -2.00
N VAL A 21 -8.34 0.18 -1.72
CA VAL A 21 -9.59 0.29 -0.94
C VAL A 21 -10.74 -0.42 -1.65
N ASP A 22 -10.93 -0.16 -2.95
CA ASP A 22 -12.01 -0.77 -3.74
C ASP A 22 -11.87 -2.29 -3.80
N VAL A 23 -10.69 -2.80 -4.14
CA VAL A 23 -10.43 -4.24 -4.26
C VAL A 23 -10.62 -4.99 -2.96
N MET A 24 -10.07 -4.46 -1.86
CA MET A 24 -10.21 -5.10 -0.55
C MET A 24 -11.67 -5.08 -0.05
N ARG A 25 -12.41 -4.00 -0.28
CA ARG A 25 -13.85 -3.93 0.03
C ARG A 25 -14.68 -4.89 -0.82
N ARG A 26 -14.36 -5.07 -2.10
CA ARG A 26 -14.99 -6.10 -2.97
C ARG A 26 -14.74 -7.52 -2.45
N ALA A 27 -13.57 -7.77 -1.86
CA ALA A 27 -13.24 -9.03 -1.23
C ALA A 27 -13.93 -9.24 0.15
N GLY A 28 -14.67 -8.24 0.64
CA GLY A 28 -15.31 -8.27 1.96
C GLY A 28 -14.36 -7.99 3.14
N MET A 29 -13.15 -7.47 2.88
CA MET A 29 -12.20 -7.11 3.93
C MET A 29 -12.58 -5.78 4.60
N ASP A 30 -12.40 -5.69 5.93
CA ASP A 30 -12.62 -4.44 6.68
C ASP A 30 -11.38 -3.54 6.57
N ILE A 31 -11.37 -2.68 5.55
CA ILE A 31 -10.33 -1.67 5.35
C ILE A 31 -10.87 -0.27 5.63
N LYS A 32 -10.09 0.52 6.40
CA LYS A 32 -10.34 1.93 6.67
C LYS A 32 -9.28 2.81 6.05
N THR A 33 -9.71 3.89 5.41
CA THR A 33 -8.83 4.98 5.02
C THR A 33 -8.56 5.87 6.23
N VAL A 34 -7.29 6.22 6.45
CA VAL A 34 -6.82 6.95 7.63
C VAL A 34 -6.08 8.20 7.19
N SER A 35 -6.57 9.38 7.55
CA SER A 35 -5.78 10.61 7.44
C SER A 35 -4.74 10.69 8.54
N ILE A 36 -3.50 11.03 8.21
CA ILE A 36 -2.45 11.28 9.21
C ILE A 36 -2.56 12.66 9.87
N THR A 37 -3.50 13.48 9.42
CA THR A 37 -3.78 14.81 10.00
C THR A 37 -5.08 14.80 10.81
N ASP A 38 -5.40 15.94 11.44
CA ASP A 38 -6.67 16.10 12.17
C ASP A 38 -7.87 16.32 11.23
N SER A 39 -7.63 16.56 9.94
CA SER A 39 -8.67 16.67 8.91
C SER A 39 -8.88 15.31 8.23
N LYS A 40 -10.14 14.91 8.05
CA LYS A 40 -10.48 13.75 7.22
C LYS A 40 -10.33 14.02 5.72
N LYS A 41 -10.25 15.27 5.29
CA LYS A 41 -10.04 15.62 3.89
C LYS A 41 -8.57 15.65 3.58
N VAL A 42 -8.16 14.88 2.59
CA VAL A 42 -6.78 14.74 2.13
C VAL A 42 -6.74 14.93 0.63
N ALA A 43 -5.91 15.84 0.13
CA ALA A 43 -5.72 16.03 -1.31
C ALA A 43 -4.62 15.10 -1.84
N GLY A 44 -4.91 14.42 -2.93
CA GLY A 44 -3.94 13.59 -3.64
C GLY A 44 -2.97 14.39 -4.51
N ALA A 45 -1.99 13.70 -5.06
CA ALA A 45 -0.94 14.29 -5.90
C ALA A 45 -1.47 14.92 -7.20
N HIS A 46 -2.63 14.50 -7.66
CA HIS A 46 -3.29 15.02 -8.88
C HIS A 46 -4.51 15.90 -8.57
N GLY A 47 -4.60 16.42 -7.34
CA GLY A 47 -5.62 17.39 -6.94
C GLY A 47 -7.00 16.82 -6.63
N ILE A 48 -7.12 15.50 -6.51
CA ILE A 48 -8.38 14.86 -6.11
C ILE A 48 -8.42 14.79 -4.58
N THR A 49 -9.36 15.48 -3.97
CA THR A 49 -9.55 15.40 -2.51
C THR A 49 -10.48 14.25 -2.16
N VAL A 50 -10.05 13.41 -1.24
CA VAL A 50 -10.88 12.35 -0.66
C VAL A 50 -11.19 12.65 0.80
N GLU A 51 -12.33 12.15 1.28
CA GLU A 51 -12.68 12.15 2.70
C GLU A 51 -12.40 10.76 3.26
N THR A 52 -11.48 10.66 4.23
CA THR A 52 -11.11 9.41 4.88
C THR A 52 -12.19 8.94 5.86
N ASP A 53 -12.25 7.63 6.10
CA ASP A 53 -13.17 7.06 7.09
C ASP A 53 -12.88 7.62 8.49
N ILE A 54 -11.60 7.69 8.88
CA ILE A 54 -11.14 8.14 10.19
C ILE A 54 -9.83 8.93 10.09
N THR A 55 -9.48 9.64 11.17
CA THR A 55 -8.12 10.18 11.37
C THR A 55 -7.27 9.19 12.15
N PHE A 56 -5.94 9.40 12.14
CA PHE A 56 -4.99 8.56 12.89
C PHE A 56 -5.30 8.54 14.40
N LYS A 57 -5.73 9.67 14.96
CA LYS A 57 -6.08 9.81 16.38
C LYS A 57 -7.34 9.03 16.78
N GLU A 58 -8.25 8.82 15.83
CA GLU A 58 -9.51 8.07 16.05
C GLU A 58 -9.32 6.56 15.91
N ALA A 59 -8.19 6.10 15.38
CA ALA A 59 -7.97 4.70 15.04
C ALA A 59 -7.41 3.89 16.21
N ASP A 60 -7.90 2.67 16.36
CA ASP A 60 -7.26 1.63 17.17
C ASP A 60 -6.60 0.60 16.24
N PHE A 61 -5.28 0.53 16.29
CA PHE A 61 -4.46 -0.34 15.45
C PHE A 61 -4.08 -1.67 16.12
N SER A 62 -4.52 -1.94 17.35
CA SER A 62 -4.05 -3.05 18.19
C SER A 62 -4.28 -4.43 17.58
N ASP A 63 -5.35 -4.60 16.78
CA ASP A 63 -5.72 -5.87 16.12
C ASP A 63 -5.79 -5.69 14.59
N SER A 64 -4.84 -4.95 14.03
CA SER A 64 -4.78 -4.73 12.58
C SER A 64 -4.06 -5.87 11.85
N GLU A 65 -4.65 -6.31 10.73
CA GLU A 65 -4.02 -7.29 9.84
C GLU A 65 -3.01 -6.61 8.92
N TRP A 66 -3.44 -5.56 8.22
CA TRP A 66 -2.61 -4.82 7.27
C TRP A 66 -2.47 -3.36 7.64
N LEU A 67 -1.24 -2.84 7.55
CA LEU A 67 -0.91 -1.43 7.45
C LEU A 67 -0.40 -1.16 6.04
N ILE A 68 -1.08 -0.26 5.30
CA ILE A 68 -0.87 -0.07 3.87
C ILE A 68 -0.46 1.36 3.57
N LEU A 69 0.58 1.51 2.74
CA LEU A 69 1.21 2.79 2.40
C LEU A 69 1.16 2.99 0.88
N PRO A 70 0.31 3.86 0.36
CA PRO A 70 0.39 4.29 -1.03
C PRO A 70 1.61 5.16 -1.25
N GLY A 71 2.00 5.35 -2.50
CA GLY A 71 3.02 6.31 -2.88
C GLY A 71 2.47 7.69 -3.14
N GLY A 72 3.02 8.35 -4.15
CA GLY A 72 2.81 9.77 -4.44
C GLY A 72 3.82 10.64 -3.71
N MET A 73 4.16 11.78 -4.34
CA MET A 73 5.02 12.79 -3.75
C MET A 73 4.27 14.13 -3.70
N PRO A 74 4.26 14.81 -2.56
CA PRO A 74 5.02 14.54 -1.34
C PRO A 74 4.37 13.53 -0.35
N GLY A 75 3.32 12.81 -0.74
CA GLY A 75 2.58 11.90 0.15
C GLY A 75 3.48 10.93 0.92
N ALA A 76 4.39 10.22 0.22
CA ALA A 76 5.32 9.30 0.87
C ALA A 76 6.28 10.01 1.85
N THR A 77 6.74 11.22 1.53
CA THR A 77 7.56 12.05 2.43
C THR A 77 6.76 12.42 3.68
N ASN A 78 5.52 12.88 3.51
CA ASN A 78 4.65 13.24 4.63
C ASN A 78 4.33 12.03 5.54
N LEU A 79 4.16 10.83 4.96
CA LEU A 79 4.01 9.60 5.74
C LEU A 79 5.28 9.27 6.53
N HIS A 80 6.46 9.45 5.92
CA HIS A 80 7.75 9.21 6.57
C HIS A 80 8.00 10.19 7.74
N GLU A 81 7.67 11.46 7.56
CA GLU A 81 7.87 12.50 8.55
C GLU A 81 6.86 12.42 9.73
N PHE A 82 5.79 11.65 9.58
CA PHE A 82 4.81 11.43 10.64
C PHE A 82 5.30 10.35 11.62
N GLU A 83 6.06 10.75 12.63
CA GLU A 83 6.75 9.87 13.59
C GLU A 83 5.85 8.80 14.21
N ALA A 84 4.59 9.13 14.54
CA ALA A 84 3.64 8.19 15.13
C ALA A 84 3.33 7.00 14.20
N LEU A 85 3.33 7.19 12.87
CA LEU A 85 3.20 6.11 11.91
C LEU A 85 4.48 5.25 11.88
N GLY A 86 5.65 5.88 11.91
CA GLY A 86 6.93 5.18 11.95
C GLY A 86 7.03 4.28 13.17
N ASP A 87 6.62 4.76 14.34
CA ASP A 87 6.61 3.98 15.58
C ASP A 87 5.59 2.84 15.53
N LEU A 88 4.40 3.08 14.97
CA LEU A 88 3.39 2.05 14.76
C LEU A 88 3.93 0.93 13.85
N LEU A 89 4.54 1.29 12.71
CA LEU A 89 5.08 0.32 11.75
C LEU A 89 6.16 -0.58 12.35
N LYS A 90 7.04 -0.04 13.21
CA LYS A 90 8.12 -0.80 13.88
C LYS A 90 7.60 -1.84 14.87
N VAL A 91 6.49 -1.56 15.55
CA VAL A 91 5.93 -2.47 16.57
C VAL A 91 4.82 -3.38 16.04
N HIS A 92 4.36 -3.13 14.82
CA HIS A 92 3.26 -3.88 14.21
C HIS A 92 3.60 -5.37 14.05
N LYS A 93 2.68 -6.25 14.48
CA LYS A 93 2.84 -7.71 14.43
C LYS A 93 2.13 -8.36 13.25
N GLY A 94 1.29 -7.62 12.55
CA GLY A 94 0.60 -8.07 11.34
C GLY A 94 1.45 -7.90 10.09
N LYS A 95 0.80 -7.55 9.00
CA LYS A 95 1.39 -7.48 7.67
C LYS A 95 1.49 -6.02 7.20
N ILE A 96 2.48 -5.74 6.38
CA ILE A 96 2.71 -4.40 5.81
C ILE A 96 2.67 -4.50 4.29
N ALA A 97 2.02 -3.53 3.66
CA ALA A 97 2.04 -3.38 2.21
C ALA A 97 2.42 -1.94 1.83
N ALA A 98 3.32 -1.77 0.87
CA ALA A 98 3.75 -0.45 0.41
C ALA A 98 3.99 -0.45 -1.11
N ILE A 99 3.63 0.63 -1.78
CA ILE A 99 3.75 0.71 -3.24
C ILE A 99 4.47 1.99 -3.66
N CYS A 100 5.09 1.95 -4.85
CA CYS A 100 5.70 3.10 -5.51
C CYS A 100 6.92 3.66 -4.73
N ALA A 101 6.85 4.90 -4.27
CA ALA A 101 7.92 5.52 -3.49
C ALA A 101 7.97 5.02 -2.02
N SER A 102 6.85 4.55 -1.46
CA SER A 102 6.74 4.25 -0.03
C SER A 102 7.65 3.13 0.48
N PRO A 103 7.97 2.06 -0.28
CA PRO A 103 8.99 1.11 0.15
C PRO A 103 10.33 1.77 0.45
N ALA A 104 10.77 2.69 -0.40
CA ALA A 104 12.06 3.37 -0.28
C ALA A 104 12.03 4.53 0.73
N VAL A 105 10.97 5.36 0.69
CA VAL A 105 10.89 6.59 1.49
C VAL A 105 10.45 6.31 2.92
N VAL A 106 9.58 5.31 3.12
CA VAL A 106 9.02 5.03 4.45
C VAL A 106 9.62 3.77 5.07
N LEU A 107 9.56 2.61 4.37
CA LEU A 107 9.93 1.34 4.98
C LEU A 107 11.44 1.15 5.13
N ALA A 108 12.21 1.53 4.12
CA ALA A 108 13.66 1.32 4.11
C ALA A 108 14.36 2.06 5.27
N PRO A 109 14.13 3.36 5.51
CA PRO A 109 14.75 4.06 6.64
C PRO A 109 14.36 3.51 8.02
N LEU A 110 13.20 2.85 8.13
CA LEU A 110 12.75 2.19 9.37
C LEU A 110 13.39 0.80 9.57
N GLY A 111 14.23 0.33 8.62
CA GLY A 111 14.85 -1.00 8.68
C GLY A 111 13.89 -2.15 8.35
N LEU A 112 12.68 -1.87 7.87
CA LEU A 112 11.65 -2.88 7.61
C LEU A 112 11.87 -3.69 6.33
N LEU A 113 12.85 -3.29 5.51
CA LEU A 113 13.26 -3.99 4.29
C LEU A 113 14.61 -4.73 4.45
N ASP A 114 15.27 -4.63 5.60
CA ASP A 114 16.58 -5.25 5.81
C ASP A 114 16.52 -6.79 5.63
N GLY A 115 17.39 -7.31 4.76
CA GLY A 115 17.44 -8.72 4.39
C GLY A 115 16.24 -9.25 3.59
N ARG A 116 15.33 -8.38 3.15
CA ARG A 116 14.10 -8.77 2.42
C ARG A 116 14.19 -8.45 0.94
N GLU A 117 13.47 -9.23 0.14
CA GLU A 117 13.21 -8.91 -1.26
C GLU A 117 12.09 -7.87 -1.36
N ALA A 118 12.27 -6.87 -2.24
CA ALA A 118 11.30 -5.82 -2.44
C ALA A 118 11.33 -5.29 -3.87
N THR A 119 10.26 -4.59 -4.25
CA THR A 119 10.21 -3.71 -5.43
C THR A 119 9.78 -2.31 -5.00
N CYS A 120 10.09 -1.30 -5.80
CA CYS A 120 9.67 0.07 -5.57
C CYS A 120 9.56 0.83 -6.91
N TYR A 121 9.19 2.09 -6.88
CA TYR A 121 9.17 2.92 -8.08
C TYR A 121 10.57 3.05 -8.68
N PRO A 122 10.71 2.96 -10.02
CA PRO A 122 12.01 3.09 -10.69
C PRO A 122 12.75 4.37 -10.31
N GLY A 123 14.04 4.21 -9.96
CA GLY A 123 14.89 5.31 -9.48
C GLY A 123 15.03 5.38 -7.94
N PHE A 124 14.21 4.64 -7.18
CA PHE A 124 14.31 4.58 -5.71
C PHE A 124 15.05 3.35 -5.18
N GLU A 125 15.49 2.44 -6.05
CA GLU A 125 16.12 1.15 -5.68
C GLU A 125 17.40 1.34 -4.86
N ALA A 126 18.15 2.40 -5.15
CA ALA A 126 19.39 2.69 -4.43
C ALA A 126 19.14 2.97 -2.94
N GLU A 127 18.05 3.66 -2.62
CA GLU A 127 17.67 3.93 -1.24
C GLU A 127 17.28 2.66 -0.51
N CYS A 128 16.46 1.78 -1.13
CA CYS A 128 16.14 0.48 -0.55
C CYS A 128 17.40 -0.37 -0.29
N LYS A 129 18.31 -0.45 -1.26
CA LYS A 129 19.57 -1.21 -1.14
C LYS A 129 20.47 -0.70 -0.01
N LYS A 130 20.53 0.61 0.18
CA LYS A 130 21.28 1.25 1.28
C LYS A 130 20.87 0.71 2.65
N TYR A 131 19.60 0.33 2.81
CA TYR A 131 19.03 -0.24 4.03
C TYR A 131 18.87 -1.76 3.97
N GLY A 132 19.65 -2.45 3.16
CA GLY A 132 19.77 -3.91 3.17
C GLY A 132 18.75 -4.68 2.33
N ALA A 133 17.89 -4.01 1.55
CA ALA A 133 16.91 -4.67 0.70
C ALA A 133 17.54 -5.32 -0.54
N THR A 134 17.03 -6.47 -0.95
CA THR A 134 17.30 -7.09 -2.25
C THR A 134 16.23 -6.68 -3.25
N MET A 135 16.58 -5.81 -4.21
CA MET A 135 15.60 -5.30 -5.17
C MET A 135 15.31 -6.26 -6.30
N ARG A 136 14.03 -6.41 -6.62
CA ARG A 136 13.51 -7.20 -7.73
C ARG A 136 12.81 -6.30 -8.75
N ASP A 137 13.11 -6.51 -10.02
CA ASP A 137 12.42 -5.84 -11.14
C ASP A 137 11.14 -6.62 -11.49
N VAL A 138 10.13 -6.44 -10.63
CA VAL A 138 8.82 -7.06 -10.77
C VAL A 138 7.72 -6.06 -10.41
N PRO A 139 6.51 -6.17 -11.00
CA PRO A 139 5.40 -5.29 -10.66
C PRO A 139 4.99 -5.34 -9.19
N VAL A 140 5.01 -6.54 -8.61
CA VAL A 140 4.65 -6.78 -7.21
C VAL A 140 5.56 -7.89 -6.65
N MET A 141 6.14 -7.64 -5.49
CA MET A 141 6.88 -8.62 -4.70
C MET A 141 6.04 -9.02 -3.48
N THR A 142 5.77 -10.30 -3.31
CA THR A 142 4.92 -10.82 -2.24
C THR A 142 5.75 -11.74 -1.33
N LEU A 143 5.81 -11.38 -0.06
CA LEU A 143 6.31 -12.20 1.03
C LEU A 143 5.17 -12.43 2.03
N ASP A 144 5.35 -13.35 2.98
CA ASP A 144 4.30 -13.71 3.94
C ASP A 144 3.73 -12.51 4.71
N THR A 145 4.60 -11.59 5.14
CA THR A 145 4.23 -10.43 5.98
C THR A 145 4.52 -9.08 5.33
N LEU A 146 5.00 -9.07 4.08
CA LEU A 146 5.34 -7.84 3.36
C LEU A 146 4.98 -7.97 1.89
N ILE A 147 4.22 -7.02 1.37
CA ILE A 147 3.96 -6.88 -0.06
C ILE A 147 4.44 -5.52 -0.53
N THR A 148 5.23 -5.49 -1.60
CA THR A 148 5.65 -4.24 -2.23
C THR A 148 5.23 -4.19 -3.69
N GLY A 149 4.88 -2.99 -4.19
CA GLY A 149 4.52 -2.73 -5.58
C GLY A 149 5.37 -1.64 -6.20
N ASN A 150 5.52 -1.65 -7.52
CA ASN A 150 6.42 -0.72 -8.19
C ASN A 150 5.77 0.59 -8.65
N GLY A 151 4.44 0.71 -8.67
CA GLY A 151 3.81 1.98 -9.03
C GLY A 151 2.35 1.87 -9.50
N PRO A 152 1.76 2.97 -10.00
CA PRO A 152 0.32 3.07 -10.25
C PRO A 152 -0.23 1.98 -11.18
N SER A 153 0.50 1.63 -12.24
CA SER A 153 0.07 0.58 -13.19
C SER A 153 -0.03 -0.82 -12.56
N SER A 154 0.62 -1.04 -11.42
CA SER A 154 0.60 -2.30 -10.67
C SER A 154 -0.43 -2.34 -9.55
N SER A 155 -1.16 -1.26 -9.30
CA SER A 155 -2.07 -1.11 -8.16
C SER A 155 -3.10 -2.22 -8.05
N LEU A 156 -3.71 -2.62 -9.16
CA LEU A 156 -4.69 -3.70 -9.15
C LEU A 156 -4.07 -5.05 -8.79
N ARG A 157 -2.89 -5.37 -9.36
CA ARG A 157 -2.14 -6.59 -9.01
C ARG A 157 -1.69 -6.58 -7.55
N PHE A 158 -1.22 -5.43 -7.07
CA PHE A 158 -0.82 -5.23 -5.68
C PHE A 158 -1.99 -5.45 -4.71
N ALA A 159 -3.15 -4.87 -4.99
CA ALA A 159 -4.35 -5.05 -4.18
C ALA A 159 -4.85 -6.51 -4.18
N LEU A 160 -4.85 -7.17 -5.36
CA LEU A 160 -5.21 -8.58 -5.45
C LEU A 160 -4.21 -9.50 -4.72
N ALA A 161 -2.92 -9.14 -4.68
CA ALA A 161 -1.92 -9.87 -3.89
C ALA A 161 -2.21 -9.77 -2.38
N ILE A 162 -2.66 -8.62 -1.89
CA ILE A 162 -3.10 -8.44 -0.48
C ILE A 162 -4.31 -9.35 -0.20
N VAL A 163 -5.29 -9.36 -1.09
CA VAL A 163 -6.47 -10.23 -0.96
C VAL A 163 -6.08 -11.70 -0.96
N ALA A 164 -5.21 -12.12 -1.91
CA ALA A 164 -4.73 -13.50 -2.00
C ALA A 164 -3.98 -13.94 -0.73
N ASN A 165 -3.15 -13.08 -0.18
CA ASN A 165 -2.39 -13.34 1.05
C ASN A 165 -3.28 -13.50 2.29
N SER A 166 -4.44 -12.83 2.33
CA SER A 166 -5.37 -12.86 3.47
C SER A 166 -6.47 -13.92 3.32
N LEU A 167 -7.06 -14.03 2.12
CA LEU A 167 -8.28 -14.81 1.87
C LEU A 167 -8.07 -15.97 0.88
N GLY A 168 -6.87 -16.09 0.34
CA GLY A 168 -6.50 -17.12 -0.63
C GLY A 168 -6.74 -16.73 -2.09
N ASP A 169 -6.07 -17.45 -2.99
CA ASP A 169 -6.06 -17.18 -4.44
C ASP A 169 -7.46 -17.23 -5.06
N SER A 170 -8.34 -18.12 -4.58
CA SER A 170 -9.70 -18.25 -5.12
C SER A 170 -10.52 -16.97 -4.97
N VAL A 171 -10.43 -16.30 -3.80
CA VAL A 171 -11.14 -15.04 -3.56
C VAL A 171 -10.53 -13.92 -4.42
N ALA A 172 -9.21 -13.83 -4.49
CA ALA A 172 -8.54 -12.85 -5.34
C ALA A 172 -8.91 -13.03 -6.83
N GLN A 173 -8.98 -14.26 -7.32
CA GLN A 173 -9.42 -14.56 -8.69
C GLN A 173 -10.88 -14.17 -8.94
N GLN A 174 -11.79 -14.44 -8.00
CA GLN A 174 -13.19 -14.03 -8.10
C GLN A 174 -13.33 -12.51 -8.19
N VAL A 175 -12.63 -11.77 -7.32
CA VAL A 175 -12.63 -10.30 -7.34
C VAL A 175 -12.03 -9.78 -8.65
N GLY A 176 -10.87 -10.28 -9.06
CA GLY A 176 -10.21 -9.89 -10.30
C GLY A 176 -11.10 -10.14 -11.53
N SER A 177 -11.75 -11.30 -11.60
CA SER A 177 -12.66 -11.65 -12.69
C SER A 177 -13.89 -10.72 -12.74
N ALA A 178 -14.47 -10.40 -11.58
CA ALA A 178 -15.60 -9.46 -11.51
C ALA A 178 -15.20 -8.03 -11.92
N MET A 179 -13.93 -7.66 -11.76
CA MET A 179 -13.35 -6.41 -12.23
C MET A 179 -12.87 -6.45 -13.68
N LEU A 180 -13.09 -7.56 -14.39
CA LEU A 180 -12.61 -7.78 -15.76
C LEU A 180 -11.08 -7.69 -15.88
N TYR A 181 -10.36 -8.07 -14.83
CA TYR A 181 -8.90 -8.11 -14.83
C TYR A 181 -8.40 -9.42 -15.46
N TYR A 182 -7.91 -9.35 -16.68
CA TYR A 182 -7.41 -10.49 -17.45
C TYR A 182 -5.96 -10.27 -17.87
N PRO A 183 -4.96 -10.54 -17.00
CA PRO A 183 -3.56 -10.16 -17.27
C PRO A 183 -2.97 -10.78 -18.55
N LYS A 184 -3.54 -11.89 -19.03
CA LYS A 184 -3.04 -12.60 -20.21
C LYS A 184 -3.76 -12.22 -21.53
N SER A 185 -4.83 -11.42 -21.47
CA SER A 185 -5.67 -11.10 -22.63
C SER A 185 -5.79 -9.60 -22.92
N MET A 186 -5.02 -8.76 -22.26
CA MET A 186 -5.00 -7.33 -22.55
C MET A 186 -4.27 -7.07 -23.88
N ASN A 187 -5.00 -7.20 -24.96
CA ASN A 187 -4.60 -6.62 -26.23
C ASN A 187 -5.18 -5.20 -26.28
N PHE A 188 -4.34 -4.21 -26.13
CA PHE A 188 -4.72 -2.83 -26.43
C PHE A 188 -4.71 -2.68 -27.95
N TYR A 189 -5.90 -2.59 -28.55
CA TYR A 189 -6.06 -2.16 -29.93
C TYR A 189 -6.20 -0.65 -29.92
N PHE A 190 -5.18 0.07 -30.39
CA PHE A 190 -5.26 1.50 -30.65
C PHE A 190 -5.38 1.73 -32.16
#